data_755d0e3b53dd2c7e10ac445b9f7d0234
#
_entry.id   755d0e3b53dd2c7e10ac445b9f7d0234
#
_cell.length_a   1.000
_cell.length_b   1.000
_cell.length_c   1.000
_cell.angle_alpha   90.00
_cell.angle_beta   90.00
_cell.angle_gamma   90.00
#
_symmetry.space_group_name_H-M   'P 1'
#
loop_
_entity.id
_entity.type
_entity.pdbx_description
1 polymer ?
#
loop_
_entity_poly.entity_id
_entity_poly.type
_entity_poly.pdbx_seq_one_letter_code
_entity_poly.pdbx_strand_id
1 'polypeptide(L)'
;MEAIRKLRQLHIPTMGICYGEQLIARTFGAPAGPAKQYEYGWVEIEAGASPLFDGLPKKFFSFEYHQDEVHSLPEGFRLTAASRDCPIQAYDVEGAPMWGVQFHPERGIEHGKRSIANALRSGREVQNAEKGDELFDPKVGETIFRNFLKKVWFKR
;
A
#
# COMPACT_ATOMS: atom_id res chain seq x y z
N MET A 1 5.85 1.81 -18.03
CA MET A 1 6.63 0.61 -17.63
C MET A 1 8.13 0.76 -17.86
N GLU A 2 8.59 1.33 -18.95
CA GLU A 2 10.04 1.55 -19.19
C GLU A 2 10.70 2.42 -18.09
N ALA A 3 10.06 3.51 -17.69
CA ALA A 3 10.55 4.37 -16.62
C ALA A 3 10.77 3.60 -15.31
N ILE A 4 9.85 2.70 -14.93
CA ILE A 4 9.97 1.89 -13.72
C ILE A 4 11.16 0.93 -13.80
N ARG A 5 11.40 0.30 -14.96
CA ARG A 5 12.58 -0.54 -15.17
C ARG A 5 13.86 0.27 -15.00
N LYS A 6 13.88 1.50 -15.54
CA LYS A 6 15.03 2.41 -15.40
C LYS A 6 15.25 2.85 -13.96
N LEU A 7 14.19 3.15 -13.20
CA LEU A 7 14.29 3.47 -11.76
C LEU A 7 14.95 2.32 -10.99
N ARG A 8 14.52 1.05 -11.26
CA ARG A 8 15.15 -0.13 -10.66
C ARG A 8 16.64 -0.25 -11.03
N GLN A 9 16.98 -0.13 -12.32
CA GLN A 9 18.37 -0.22 -12.80
C GLN A 9 19.27 0.85 -12.19
N LEU A 10 18.76 2.05 -12.02
CA LEU A 10 19.49 3.18 -11.44
C LEU A 10 19.45 3.19 -9.90
N HIS A 11 18.81 2.18 -9.27
CA HIS A 11 18.64 2.07 -7.82
C HIS A 11 18.03 3.36 -7.21
N ILE A 12 17.09 3.98 -7.91
CA ILE A 12 16.38 5.15 -7.40
C ILE A 12 15.30 4.68 -6.44
N PRO A 13 15.30 5.13 -5.16
CA PRO A 13 14.27 4.79 -4.21
C PRO A 13 12.89 5.14 -4.75
N THR A 14 12.01 4.13 -4.81
CA THR A 14 10.69 4.25 -5.42
C THR A 14 9.65 3.53 -4.57
N MET A 15 8.55 4.20 -4.25
CA MET A 15 7.41 3.60 -3.59
C MET A 15 6.16 3.78 -4.46
N GLY A 16 5.54 2.67 -4.85
CA GLY A 16 4.24 2.65 -5.52
C GLY A 16 3.11 2.57 -4.51
N ILE A 17 2.09 3.41 -4.64
CA ILE A 17 0.89 3.41 -3.79
C ILE A 17 -0.31 3.07 -4.66
N CYS A 18 -1.13 2.11 -4.23
CA CYS A 18 -2.35 1.66 -4.90
C CYS A 18 -2.06 1.30 -6.38
N TYR A 19 -2.56 2.07 -7.32
CA TYR A 19 -2.26 1.87 -8.74
C TYR A 19 -0.75 1.85 -9.05
N GLY A 20 0.06 2.65 -8.31
CA GLY A 20 1.52 2.67 -8.45
C GLY A 20 2.16 1.34 -8.04
N GLU A 21 1.65 0.69 -7.01
CA GLU A 21 2.01 -0.65 -6.58
C GLU A 21 1.73 -1.66 -7.69
N GLN A 22 0.50 -1.70 -8.21
CA GLN A 22 0.08 -2.59 -9.29
C GLN A 22 0.91 -2.35 -10.56
N LEU A 23 1.23 -1.09 -10.87
CA LEU A 23 2.04 -0.73 -12.03
C LEU A 23 3.49 -1.23 -11.90
N ILE A 24 4.09 -1.16 -10.72
CA ILE A 24 5.41 -1.74 -10.46
C ILE A 24 5.35 -3.25 -10.67
N ALA A 25 4.43 -3.94 -10.00
CA ALA A 25 4.28 -5.39 -10.11
C ALA A 25 4.08 -5.85 -11.56
N ARG A 26 3.16 -5.22 -12.29
CA ARG A 26 2.91 -5.50 -13.72
C ARG A 26 4.11 -5.24 -14.62
N THR A 27 4.93 -4.25 -14.29
CA THR A 27 6.16 -3.96 -15.06
C THR A 27 7.13 -5.12 -15.04
N PHE A 28 7.11 -5.93 -13.98
CA PHE A 28 7.95 -7.10 -13.80
C PHE A 28 7.22 -8.44 -14.00
N GLY A 29 6.04 -8.40 -14.60
CA GLY A 29 5.33 -9.60 -15.07
C GLY A 29 4.24 -10.13 -14.13
N ALA A 30 3.93 -9.44 -13.05
CA ALA A 30 2.83 -9.82 -12.19
C ALA A 30 1.46 -9.65 -12.87
N PRO A 31 0.53 -10.58 -12.73
CA PRO A 31 -0.86 -10.36 -13.06
C PRO A 31 -1.50 -9.43 -12.03
N ALA A 32 -2.16 -8.38 -12.48
CA ALA A 32 -2.97 -7.50 -11.67
C ALA A 32 -4.28 -7.18 -12.40
N GLY A 33 -5.36 -7.15 -11.68
CA GLY A 33 -6.72 -6.94 -12.20
C GLY A 33 -7.75 -7.02 -11.09
N PRO A 34 -9.04 -7.26 -11.42
CA PRO A 34 -10.13 -7.22 -10.46
C PRO A 34 -9.87 -8.08 -9.23
N ALA A 35 -10.03 -7.48 -8.05
CA ALA A 35 -9.98 -8.17 -6.77
C ALA A 35 -11.16 -9.12 -6.61
N LYS A 36 -10.97 -10.21 -5.86
CA LYS A 36 -12.09 -11.08 -5.47
C LYS A 36 -13.08 -10.37 -4.57
N GLN A 37 -12.56 -9.56 -3.68
CA GLN A 37 -13.29 -8.71 -2.78
C GLN A 37 -12.61 -7.34 -2.79
N TYR A 38 -13.31 -6.29 -3.24
CA TYR A 38 -12.72 -4.95 -3.16
C TYR A 38 -12.70 -4.43 -1.73
N GLU A 39 -11.72 -3.63 -1.42
CA GLU A 39 -11.61 -2.98 -0.12
C GLU A 39 -11.85 -1.48 -0.25
N TYR A 40 -12.71 -0.96 0.60
CA TYR A 40 -13.03 0.46 0.69
C TYR A 40 -13.29 0.85 2.13
N GLY A 41 -12.47 1.73 2.69
CA GLY A 41 -12.61 2.21 4.07
C GLY A 41 -11.38 1.92 4.92
N TRP A 42 -11.57 1.74 6.22
CA TRP A 42 -10.48 1.46 7.15
C TRP A 42 -10.30 -0.04 7.32
N VAL A 43 -9.19 -0.55 6.84
CA VAL A 43 -8.88 -1.99 6.81
C VAL A 43 -7.67 -2.30 7.68
N GLU A 44 -7.74 -3.40 8.42
CA GLU A 44 -6.61 -3.91 9.21
C GLU A 44 -5.57 -4.53 8.27
N ILE A 45 -4.36 -4.02 8.33
CA ILE A 45 -3.19 -4.51 7.60
C ILE A 45 -2.32 -5.31 8.56
N GLU A 46 -2.01 -6.54 8.21
CA GLU A 46 -1.02 -7.35 8.91
C GLU A 46 0.34 -7.23 8.19
N ALA A 47 1.29 -6.55 8.86
CA ALA A 47 2.61 -6.27 8.32
C ALA A 47 3.64 -7.30 8.77
N GLY A 48 4.43 -7.76 7.82
CA GLY A 48 5.66 -8.52 8.02
C GLY A 48 6.89 -7.62 8.07
N ALA A 49 8.06 -8.24 7.98
CA ALA A 49 9.32 -7.50 7.99
C ALA A 49 9.52 -6.70 6.69
N SER A 50 9.56 -5.39 6.80
CA SER A 50 9.95 -4.46 5.73
C SER A 50 10.56 -3.21 6.33
N PRO A 51 11.58 -2.62 5.71
CA PRO A 51 12.12 -1.35 6.15
C PRO A 51 11.09 -0.21 6.17
N LEU A 52 10.02 -0.30 5.38
CA LEU A 52 8.94 0.69 5.41
C LEU A 52 8.14 0.65 6.71
N PHE A 53 8.04 -0.53 7.33
CA PHE A 53 7.20 -0.76 8.51
C PHE A 53 7.97 -0.74 9.83
N ASP A 54 9.28 -0.41 9.79
CA ASP A 54 10.10 -0.30 10.99
C ASP A 54 9.50 0.71 11.98
N GLY A 55 9.20 0.23 13.19
CA GLY A 55 8.59 1.03 14.26
C GLY A 55 7.05 1.06 14.26
N LEU A 56 6.41 0.38 13.30
CA LEU A 56 4.97 0.13 13.35
C LEU A 56 4.63 -1.16 14.10
N PRO A 57 3.43 -1.25 14.70
CA PRO A 57 2.93 -2.52 15.21
C PRO A 57 2.72 -3.51 14.06
N LYS A 58 2.72 -4.82 14.40
CA LYS A 58 2.46 -5.89 13.40
C LYS A 58 1.11 -5.74 12.71
N LYS A 59 0.13 -5.16 13.39
CA LYS A 59 -1.19 -4.86 12.86
C LYS A 59 -1.49 -3.39 13.04
N PHE A 60 -1.97 -2.75 11.98
CA PHE A 60 -2.41 -1.36 11.99
C PHE A 60 -3.55 -1.17 10.99
N PHE A 61 -4.31 -0.09 11.12
CA PHE A 61 -5.34 0.26 10.16
C PHE A 61 -4.80 1.29 9.16
N SER A 62 -5.20 1.12 7.88
CA SER A 62 -4.96 2.10 6.83
C SER A 62 -6.21 2.25 5.96
N PHE A 63 -6.26 3.34 5.21
CA PHE A 63 -7.37 3.60 4.30
C PHE A 63 -7.17 2.83 2.99
N GLU A 64 -8.21 2.10 2.58
CA GLU A 64 -8.26 1.38 1.33
C GLU A 64 -9.26 2.01 0.36
N TYR A 65 -8.92 1.96 -0.91
CA TYR A 65 -9.78 2.33 -2.02
C TYR A 65 -9.29 1.67 -3.30
N HIS A 66 -9.55 0.38 -3.47
CA HIS A 66 -9.15 -0.33 -4.68
C HIS A 66 -10.20 -1.35 -5.13
N GLN A 67 -10.28 -1.58 -6.43
CA GLN A 67 -11.08 -2.60 -7.08
C GLN A 67 -10.20 -3.66 -7.76
N ASP A 68 -8.97 -3.28 -8.09
CA ASP A 68 -7.95 -4.17 -8.64
C ASP A 68 -6.89 -4.47 -7.60
N GLU A 69 -6.25 -5.63 -7.72
CA GLU A 69 -5.17 -6.09 -6.86
C GLU A 69 -4.10 -6.82 -7.67
N VAL A 70 -2.92 -6.99 -7.12
CA VAL A 70 -1.89 -7.90 -7.64
C VAL A 70 -2.24 -9.32 -7.21
N HIS A 71 -2.34 -10.25 -8.18
CA HIS A 71 -2.78 -11.62 -7.91
C HIS A 71 -1.65 -12.55 -7.50
N SER A 72 -0.41 -12.26 -7.91
CA SER A 72 0.79 -13.00 -7.50
C SER A 72 2.03 -12.14 -7.68
N LEU A 73 3.03 -12.36 -6.84
CA LEU A 73 4.29 -11.64 -6.94
C LEU A 73 5.25 -12.37 -7.89
N PRO A 74 6.00 -11.63 -8.73
CA PRO A 74 7.05 -12.22 -9.56
C PRO A 74 8.28 -12.57 -8.73
N GLU A 75 9.19 -13.33 -9.32
CA GLU A 75 10.49 -13.65 -8.70
C GLU A 75 11.26 -12.39 -8.30
N GLY A 76 11.90 -12.43 -7.13
CA GLY A 76 12.60 -11.28 -6.56
C GLY A 76 11.69 -10.23 -5.93
N PHE A 77 10.41 -10.56 -5.70
CA PHE A 77 9.49 -9.75 -4.92
C PHE A 77 9.11 -10.48 -3.64
N ARG A 78 9.21 -9.82 -2.52
CA ARG A 78 8.93 -10.39 -1.20
C ARG A 78 7.67 -9.77 -0.62
N LEU A 79 6.65 -10.60 -0.33
CA LEU A 79 5.44 -10.18 0.37
C LEU A 79 5.78 -9.60 1.74
N THR A 80 5.24 -8.43 2.05
CA THR A 80 5.51 -7.73 3.31
C THR A 80 4.27 -7.24 4.05
N ALA A 81 3.10 -7.27 3.43
CA ALA A 81 1.84 -7.09 4.15
C ALA A 81 0.68 -7.75 3.42
N ALA A 82 -0.35 -8.10 4.18
CA ALA A 82 -1.62 -8.63 3.72
C ALA A 82 -2.78 -8.06 4.54
N SER A 83 -3.99 -8.12 4.01
CA SER A 83 -5.23 -7.96 4.74
C SER A 83 -6.05 -9.24 4.68
N ARG A 84 -7.23 -9.22 5.31
CA ARG A 84 -8.16 -10.34 5.26
C ARG A 84 -8.59 -10.68 3.83
N ASP A 85 -8.86 -9.64 3.03
CA ASP A 85 -9.51 -9.79 1.73
C ASP A 85 -8.54 -9.55 0.55
N CYS A 86 -7.37 -8.91 0.79
CA CYS A 86 -6.30 -8.72 -0.18
C CYS A 86 -4.99 -9.38 0.28
N PRO A 87 -4.59 -10.50 -0.35
CA PRO A 87 -3.40 -11.26 0.04
C PRO A 87 -2.07 -10.53 -0.16
N ILE A 88 -2.04 -9.52 -1.04
CA ILE A 88 -0.83 -8.75 -1.36
C ILE A 88 -1.11 -7.27 -1.14
N GLN A 89 -0.94 -6.84 0.11
CA GLN A 89 -1.08 -5.44 0.51
C GLN A 89 0.21 -4.65 0.40
N ALA A 90 1.35 -5.33 0.47
CA ALA A 90 2.63 -4.71 0.23
C ALA A 90 3.70 -5.73 -0.13
N TYR A 91 4.72 -5.25 -0.82
CA TYR A 91 5.92 -6.03 -1.14
C TYR A 91 7.17 -5.14 -1.20
N ASP A 92 8.31 -5.77 -0.97
CA ASP A 92 9.65 -5.24 -1.24
C ASP A 92 10.21 -5.88 -2.52
N VAL A 93 10.95 -5.11 -3.32
CA VAL A 93 11.70 -5.65 -4.48
C VAL A 93 13.12 -5.97 -4.06
N GLU A 94 13.52 -7.23 -4.14
CA GLU A 94 14.85 -7.68 -3.75
C GLU A 94 15.93 -7.05 -4.64
N GLY A 95 17.04 -6.66 -4.02
CA GLY A 95 18.17 -6.03 -4.71
C GLY A 95 17.91 -4.64 -5.26
N ALA A 96 16.76 -4.02 -4.96
CA ALA A 96 16.46 -2.65 -5.36
C ALA A 96 15.71 -1.89 -4.25
N PRO A 97 15.92 -0.58 -4.10
CA PRO A 97 15.18 0.24 -3.15
C PRO A 97 13.78 0.58 -3.70
N MET A 98 12.96 -0.45 -3.89
CA MET A 98 11.65 -0.32 -4.51
C MET A 98 10.60 -1.10 -3.71
N TRP A 99 9.45 -0.47 -3.47
CA TRP A 99 8.38 -0.97 -2.63
C TRP A 99 7.02 -0.74 -3.28
N GLY A 100 6.08 -1.61 -3.00
CA GLY A 100 4.66 -1.41 -3.32
C GLY A 100 3.81 -1.49 -2.06
N VAL A 101 2.81 -0.61 -1.94
CA VAL A 101 1.75 -0.68 -0.94
C VAL A 101 0.41 -0.46 -1.62
N GLN A 102 -0.56 -1.36 -1.39
CA GLN A 102 -1.90 -1.27 -1.99
C GLN A 102 -2.75 -0.23 -1.27
N PHE A 103 -2.65 -0.15 0.05
CA PHE A 103 -3.34 0.83 0.88
C PHE A 103 -2.81 2.26 0.68
N HIS A 104 -3.54 3.24 1.25
CA HIS A 104 -3.28 4.67 1.10
C HIS A 104 -2.72 5.31 2.38
N PRO A 105 -1.41 5.17 2.70
CA PRO A 105 -0.83 5.76 3.90
C PRO A 105 -0.80 7.29 3.88
N GLU A 106 -1.00 7.91 2.71
CA GLU A 106 -1.07 9.37 2.54
C GLU A 106 -2.44 9.94 2.91
N ARG A 107 -3.45 9.09 3.15
CA ARG A 107 -4.81 9.55 3.43
C ARG A 107 -4.99 9.88 4.90
N GLY A 108 -5.24 11.16 5.20
CA GLY A 108 -5.64 11.61 6.53
C GLY A 108 -7.13 11.35 6.81
N ILE A 109 -7.52 11.47 8.09
CA ILE A 109 -8.87 11.17 8.58
C ILE A 109 -9.97 11.93 7.84
N GLU A 110 -9.79 13.23 7.59
CA GLU A 110 -10.79 14.06 6.91
C GLU A 110 -11.00 13.63 5.45
N HIS A 111 -9.93 13.20 4.78
CA HIS A 111 -10.02 12.68 3.43
C HIS A 111 -10.77 11.35 3.42
N GLY A 112 -10.44 10.44 4.35
CA GLY A 112 -11.14 9.16 4.52
C GLY A 112 -12.63 9.38 4.75
N LYS A 113 -13.02 10.23 5.70
CA LYS A 113 -14.43 10.55 5.99
C LYS A 113 -15.18 11.07 4.75
N ARG A 114 -14.59 11.99 3.99
CA ARG A 114 -15.22 12.48 2.74
C ARG A 114 -15.39 11.39 1.70
N SER A 115 -14.37 10.54 1.53
CA SER A 115 -14.41 9.43 0.59
C SER A 115 -15.49 8.43 0.98
N ILE A 116 -15.58 8.06 2.26
CA ILE A 116 -16.61 7.17 2.81
C ILE A 116 -18.01 7.75 2.58
N ALA A 117 -18.23 9.03 2.92
CA ALA A 117 -19.52 9.67 2.72
C ALA A 117 -19.98 9.66 1.24
N ASN A 118 -19.04 9.83 0.30
CA ASN A 118 -19.33 9.75 -1.12
C ASN A 118 -19.65 8.32 -1.56
N ALA A 119 -18.93 7.33 -1.05
CA ALA A 119 -19.16 5.91 -1.35
C ALA A 119 -20.53 5.45 -0.85
N LEU A 120 -20.88 5.77 0.39
CA LEU A 120 -22.19 5.43 0.97
C LEU A 120 -23.35 6.08 0.19
N ARG A 121 -23.21 7.34 -0.23
CA ARG A 121 -24.22 8.00 -1.09
C ARG A 121 -24.40 7.31 -2.44
N SER A 122 -23.37 6.68 -2.96
CA SER A 122 -23.43 5.89 -4.21
C SER A 122 -23.79 4.42 -4.01
N GLY A 123 -24.18 4.03 -2.80
CA GLY A 123 -24.62 2.66 -2.48
C GLY A 123 -23.48 1.65 -2.40
N ARG A 124 -22.24 2.08 -2.21
CA ARG A 124 -21.11 1.17 -2.06
C ARG A 124 -21.00 0.66 -0.63
N GLU A 125 -20.57 -0.58 -0.48
CA GLU A 125 -20.17 -1.13 0.81
C GLU A 125 -18.84 -0.51 1.25
N VAL A 126 -18.73 -0.22 2.55
CA VAL A 126 -17.54 0.42 3.13
C VAL A 126 -17.19 -0.28 4.45
N GLN A 127 -15.95 -0.75 4.54
CA GLN A 127 -15.43 -1.36 5.75
C GLN A 127 -15.18 -0.30 6.84
N ASN A 128 -15.70 -0.58 8.04
CA ASN A 128 -15.51 0.26 9.22
C ASN A 128 -15.85 1.75 9.01
N ALA A 129 -16.92 2.03 8.26
CA ALA A 129 -17.29 3.39 7.83
C ALA A 129 -17.39 4.40 9.00
N GLU A 130 -17.93 3.98 10.14
CA GLU A 130 -18.18 4.84 11.31
C GLU A 130 -17.03 4.86 12.32
N LYS A 131 -16.00 4.03 12.12
CA LYS A 131 -14.89 3.83 13.09
C LYS A 131 -13.62 4.60 12.74
N GLY A 132 -13.67 5.51 11.78
CA GLY A 132 -12.47 6.21 11.30
C GLY A 132 -11.70 6.93 12.42
N ASP A 133 -12.40 7.60 13.34
CA ASP A 133 -11.76 8.31 14.44
C ASP A 133 -11.07 7.38 15.45
N GLU A 134 -11.53 6.13 15.57
CA GLU A 134 -10.95 5.13 16.47
C GLU A 134 -9.78 4.38 15.81
N LEU A 135 -9.85 4.16 14.49
CA LEU A 135 -8.93 3.31 13.74
C LEU A 135 -7.79 4.09 13.08
N PHE A 136 -8.02 5.37 12.79
CA PHE A 136 -6.99 6.20 12.18
C PHE A 136 -5.89 6.57 13.17
N ASP A 137 -4.65 6.17 12.84
CA ASP A 137 -3.45 6.64 13.55
C ASP A 137 -2.54 7.37 12.55
N PRO A 138 -2.34 8.69 12.69
CA PRO A 138 -1.46 9.47 11.80
C PRO A 138 -0.02 8.95 11.80
N LYS A 139 0.42 8.29 12.89
CA LYS A 139 1.76 7.72 12.98
C LYS A 139 2.03 6.63 11.95
N VAL A 140 0.99 5.96 11.45
CA VAL A 140 1.14 4.92 10.40
C VAL A 140 1.72 5.55 9.13
N GLY A 141 1.04 6.53 8.56
CA GLY A 141 1.50 7.24 7.37
C GLY A 141 2.84 7.95 7.60
N GLU A 142 2.96 8.71 8.69
CA GLU A 142 4.18 9.42 9.05
C GLU A 142 5.40 8.48 9.17
N THR A 143 5.22 7.30 9.75
CA THR A 143 6.31 6.32 9.90
C THR A 143 6.70 5.72 8.57
N ILE A 144 5.74 5.32 7.73
CA ILE A 144 6.00 4.77 6.39
C ILE A 144 6.76 5.78 5.55
N PHE A 145 6.29 7.04 5.47
CA PHE A 145 6.97 8.07 4.68
C PHE A 145 8.33 8.44 5.25
N ARG A 146 8.46 8.55 6.57
CA ARG A 146 9.76 8.79 7.21
C ARG A 146 10.76 7.67 6.91
N ASN A 147 10.33 6.42 6.97
CA ASN A 147 11.18 5.27 6.65
C ASN A 147 11.56 5.24 5.17
N PHE A 148 10.63 5.55 4.27
CA PHE A 148 10.92 5.71 2.85
C PHE A 148 11.94 6.84 2.62
N LEU A 149 11.72 8.02 3.20
CA LEU A 149 12.64 9.16 3.06
C LEU A 149 14.04 8.86 3.58
N LYS A 150 14.20 8.08 4.66
CA LYS A 150 15.51 7.61 5.10
C LYS A 150 16.24 6.84 4.01
N LYS A 151 15.55 6.05 3.18
CA LYS A 151 16.16 5.33 2.05
C LYS A 151 16.56 6.26 0.90
N VAL A 152 15.90 7.43 0.77
CA VAL A 152 16.25 8.46 -0.22
C VAL A 152 17.47 9.25 0.23
N TRP A 153 17.52 9.68 1.52
CA TRP A 153 18.52 10.64 2.01
C TRP A 153 19.84 9.99 2.47
N PHE A 154 19.81 8.75 2.95
CA PHE A 154 20.99 8.08 3.53
C PHE A 154 21.71 7.12 2.58
N LYS A 155 21.51 7.25 1.28
CA LYS A 155 22.34 6.62 0.25
C LYS A 155 23.55 7.50 -0.09
N ARG A 156 24.31 7.90 0.92
CA ARG A 156 25.67 8.43 0.71
C ARG A 156 26.69 7.51 1.31
#